data_2ee42f69afcb64c1f0bc374522ce29a6
#
_entry.id   2ee42f69afcb64c1f0bc374522ce29a6
#
_cell.length_a   1.000
_cell.length_b   1.000
_cell.length_c   1.000
_cell.angle_alpha   90.00
_cell.angle_beta   90.00
_cell.angle_gamma   90.00
#
_symmetry.space_group_name_H-M   'P 1'
#
loop_
_entity.id
_entity.type
_entity.pdbx_description
1 polymer ?
#
loop_
_entity_poly.entity_id
_entity_poly.type
_entity_poly.pdbx_seq_one_letter_code
_entity_poly.pdbx_strand_id
1 'polypeptide(L)'
;MNHKPARLLLLGLTVALTFVAQASADEQKSGKHLFILSGQSNMTGGLKAAFAARVEKHLGKENAVVVMRARGGRGIRFWVADYRQPPGRGLSEKKMKNSNGTEYKRLIEATLAATKDQSFASVGFIWMQGESDANNRLSETYEESFHKLIKQLKKDLKRNDLYFVIGRINDYARSRQPNDHWIQVRETQVKLGKTPGNAWINTDDLNGGDAKQPDGDIHFPKEGAVALGQRFADKAIELITKP
;
A
#
# COMPACT_ATOMS: atom_id res chain seq x y z
N MET A 1 -13.86 27.28 67.87
CA MET A 1 -13.37 27.99 66.64
C MET A 1 -13.00 26.92 65.62
N ASN A 2 -13.90 26.67 64.67
CA ASN A 2 -13.84 25.57 63.70
C ASN A 2 -13.26 26.08 62.40
N HIS A 3 -12.12 25.56 61.96
CA HIS A 3 -11.64 25.70 60.59
C HIS A 3 -11.90 24.42 59.80
N LYS A 4 -12.79 24.49 58.80
CA LYS A 4 -12.90 23.49 57.74
C LYS A 4 -11.98 23.86 56.56
N PRO A 5 -11.17 22.99 56.05
CA PRO A 5 -10.40 23.26 54.83
C PRO A 5 -11.23 22.90 53.60
N ALA A 6 -11.04 23.71 52.57
CA ALA A 6 -11.63 23.60 51.25
C ALA A 6 -11.21 22.30 50.52
N ARG A 7 -12.22 21.52 50.12
CA ARG A 7 -12.10 20.45 49.11
C ARG A 7 -13.03 20.84 47.95
N LEU A 8 -12.52 21.57 46.99
CA LEU A 8 -13.19 21.73 45.69
C LEU A 8 -12.22 22.37 44.68
N LEU A 9 -11.36 21.58 44.02
CA LEU A 9 -10.63 22.01 42.81
C LEU A 9 -9.81 20.85 42.16
N LEU A 10 -10.37 19.67 41.98
CA LEU A 10 -9.68 18.63 41.22
C LEU A 10 -10.55 17.85 40.20
N LEU A 11 -11.85 18.20 40.07
CA LEU A 11 -12.74 17.47 39.14
C LEU A 11 -12.86 18.11 37.76
N GLY A 12 -12.39 19.35 37.57
CA GLY A 12 -12.58 20.06 36.29
C GLY A 12 -11.54 19.79 35.23
N LEU A 13 -10.35 19.29 35.59
CA LEU A 13 -9.23 19.17 34.63
C LEU A 13 -9.22 17.85 33.87
N THR A 14 -9.75 16.78 34.44
CA THR A 14 -9.79 15.45 33.79
C THR A 14 -10.86 15.33 32.71
N VAL A 15 -11.98 16.03 32.83
CA VAL A 15 -13.06 15.99 31.84
C VAL A 15 -12.70 16.79 30.57
N ALA A 16 -11.98 17.89 30.70
CA ALA A 16 -11.53 18.70 29.56
C ALA A 16 -10.49 17.98 28.68
N LEU A 17 -9.56 17.22 29.28
CA LEU A 17 -8.55 16.47 28.56
C LEU A 17 -9.12 15.28 27.77
N THR A 18 -10.15 14.62 28.29
CA THR A 18 -10.82 13.53 27.57
C THR A 18 -11.67 14.03 26.41
N PHE A 19 -12.33 15.19 26.54
CA PHE A 19 -13.09 15.81 25.46
C PHE A 19 -12.21 16.31 24.32
N VAL A 20 -11.05 16.89 24.60
CA VAL A 20 -10.10 17.34 23.57
C VAL A 20 -9.48 16.16 22.84
N ALA A 21 -9.14 15.07 23.53
CA ALA A 21 -8.61 13.86 22.91
C ALA A 21 -9.67 13.14 22.04
N GLN A 22 -10.92 13.12 22.47
CA GLN A 22 -12.04 12.54 21.71
C GLN A 22 -12.35 13.39 20.47
N ALA A 23 -12.42 14.72 20.60
CA ALA A 23 -12.64 15.63 19.49
C ALA A 23 -11.53 15.54 18.43
N SER A 24 -10.27 15.43 18.84
CA SER A 24 -9.14 15.25 17.90
C SER A 24 -9.16 13.87 17.21
N ALA A 25 -9.61 12.80 17.88
CA ALA A 25 -9.75 11.49 17.28
C ALA A 25 -10.95 11.41 16.32
N ASP A 26 -12.05 12.09 16.62
CA ASP A 26 -13.21 12.18 15.75
C ASP A 26 -12.96 13.11 14.54
N GLU A 27 -12.18 14.17 14.70
CA GLU A 27 -11.76 15.07 13.62
C GLU A 27 -10.80 14.37 12.64
N GLN A 28 -9.98 13.42 13.11
CA GLN A 28 -9.12 12.58 12.27
C GLN A 28 -9.90 11.52 11.49
N LYS A 29 -11.12 11.18 11.90
CA LYS A 29 -12.08 10.34 11.19
C LYS A 29 -12.99 11.11 10.22
N SER A 30 -13.11 12.43 10.38
CA SER A 30 -13.89 13.30 9.51
C SER A 30 -13.01 13.86 8.40
N GLY A 31 -13.19 13.40 7.19
CA GLY A 31 -12.47 13.94 6.04
C GLY A 31 -12.30 12.92 4.92
N LYS A 32 -11.85 13.39 3.77
CA LYS A 32 -11.59 12.53 2.63
C LYS A 32 -10.28 11.75 2.84
N HIS A 33 -10.28 10.52 2.39
CA HIS A 33 -9.12 9.63 2.38
C HIS A 33 -8.75 9.27 0.94
N LEU A 34 -7.48 9.44 0.60
CA LEU A 34 -6.97 9.09 -0.73
C LEU A 34 -6.31 7.71 -0.68
N PHE A 35 -6.72 6.82 -1.57
CA PHE A 35 -6.12 5.51 -1.76
C PHE A 35 -5.57 5.41 -3.19
N ILE A 36 -4.26 5.24 -3.30
CA ILE A 36 -3.53 5.13 -4.56
C ILE A 36 -3.15 3.66 -4.75
N LEU A 37 -3.83 2.98 -5.66
CA LEU A 37 -3.59 1.57 -5.98
C LEU A 37 -2.65 1.47 -7.18
N SER A 38 -1.56 0.74 -7.04
CA SER A 38 -0.61 0.53 -8.14
C SER A 38 0.11 -0.81 -8.05
N GLY A 39 0.71 -1.22 -9.15
CA GLY A 39 1.40 -2.49 -9.25
C GLY A 39 1.30 -3.11 -10.65
N GLN A 40 1.44 -4.44 -10.74
CA GLN A 40 1.41 -5.15 -12.02
C GLN A 40 0.09 -5.92 -12.25
N SER A 41 0.13 -7.07 -12.92
CA SER A 41 -1.05 -7.79 -13.43
C SER A 41 -2.06 -8.18 -12.36
N ASN A 42 -1.63 -8.43 -11.12
CA ASN A 42 -2.52 -8.77 -10.01
C ASN A 42 -3.27 -7.57 -9.43
N MET A 43 -2.89 -6.33 -9.77
CA MET A 43 -3.65 -5.12 -9.46
C MET A 43 -4.74 -4.91 -10.52
N THR A 44 -5.85 -5.63 -10.41
CA THR A 44 -6.93 -5.71 -11.41
C THR A 44 -8.08 -4.74 -11.17
N GLY A 45 -8.96 -4.58 -12.18
CA GLY A 45 -10.21 -3.83 -12.02
C GLY A 45 -11.16 -4.46 -11.00
N GLY A 46 -11.20 -5.78 -10.90
CA GLY A 46 -11.99 -6.51 -9.90
C GLY A 46 -11.50 -6.24 -8.47
N LEU A 47 -10.18 -6.24 -8.27
CA LEU A 47 -9.57 -5.85 -7.01
C LEU A 47 -9.95 -4.40 -6.65
N LYS A 48 -9.79 -3.46 -7.59
CA LYS A 48 -10.16 -2.04 -7.35
C LYS A 48 -11.61 -1.89 -6.94
N ALA A 49 -12.52 -2.56 -7.64
CA ALA A 49 -13.96 -2.48 -7.33
C ALA A 49 -14.27 -3.00 -5.92
N ALA A 50 -13.68 -4.14 -5.53
CA ALA A 50 -13.85 -4.71 -4.20
C ALA A 50 -13.24 -3.83 -3.10
N PHE A 51 -12.06 -3.26 -3.36
CA PHE A 51 -11.41 -2.29 -2.46
C PHE A 51 -12.29 -1.05 -2.26
N ALA A 52 -12.73 -0.43 -3.37
CA ALA A 52 -13.55 0.79 -3.33
C ALA A 52 -14.85 0.56 -2.56
N ALA A 53 -15.59 -0.49 -2.89
CA ALA A 53 -16.84 -0.83 -2.18
C ALA A 53 -16.63 -1.01 -0.67
N ARG A 54 -15.49 -1.58 -0.26
CA ARG A 54 -15.20 -1.83 1.16
C ARG A 54 -14.86 -0.54 1.92
N VAL A 55 -14.00 0.33 1.34
CA VAL A 55 -13.66 1.62 1.98
C VAL A 55 -14.85 2.58 1.95
N GLU A 56 -15.63 2.63 0.86
CA GLU A 56 -16.85 3.43 0.75
C GLU A 56 -17.90 3.03 1.78
N LYS A 57 -18.07 1.71 2.03
CA LYS A 57 -18.97 1.20 3.08
C LYS A 57 -18.56 1.69 4.48
N HIS A 58 -17.26 1.82 4.75
CA HIS A 58 -16.74 2.18 6.06
C HIS A 58 -16.68 3.70 6.29
N LEU A 59 -16.26 4.45 5.27
CA LEU A 59 -15.95 5.87 5.38
C LEU A 59 -17.08 6.80 4.83
N GLY A 60 -18.01 6.25 4.05
CA GLY A 60 -18.88 7.01 3.17
C GLY A 60 -18.24 7.20 1.78
N LYS A 61 -19.07 7.16 0.75
CA LYS A 61 -18.61 7.26 -0.66
C LYS A 61 -17.94 8.61 -0.95
N GLU A 62 -18.42 9.66 -0.35
CA GLU A 62 -17.90 11.03 -0.48
C GLU A 62 -16.52 11.22 0.16
N ASN A 63 -16.17 10.35 1.11
CA ASN A 63 -14.91 10.38 1.85
C ASN A 63 -13.83 9.42 1.30
N ALA A 64 -14.17 8.57 0.35
CA ALA A 64 -13.23 7.59 -0.21
C ALA A 64 -12.86 7.93 -1.66
N VAL A 65 -11.65 8.42 -1.88
CA VAL A 65 -11.12 8.68 -3.23
C VAL A 65 -10.13 7.59 -3.61
N VAL A 66 -10.46 6.78 -4.63
CA VAL A 66 -9.66 5.63 -5.06
C VAL A 66 -9.14 5.83 -6.48
N VAL A 67 -7.84 6.03 -6.59
CA VAL A 67 -7.12 6.14 -7.87
C VAL A 67 -6.37 4.84 -8.13
N MET A 68 -6.41 4.31 -9.35
CA MET A 68 -5.62 3.13 -9.71
C MET A 68 -4.90 3.31 -11.04
N ARG A 69 -3.61 3.01 -11.05
CA ARG A 69 -2.79 2.82 -12.25
C ARG A 69 -1.88 1.63 -12.06
N ALA A 70 -2.09 0.59 -12.86
CA ALA A 70 -1.29 -0.63 -12.86
C ALA A 70 -0.93 -1.03 -14.29
N ARG A 71 0.16 -1.81 -14.43
CA ARG A 71 0.60 -2.29 -15.73
C ARG A 71 1.20 -3.70 -15.62
N GLY A 72 0.56 -4.67 -16.24
CA GLY A 72 1.00 -6.07 -16.24
C GLY A 72 2.43 -6.26 -16.76
N GLY A 73 3.16 -7.22 -16.17
CA GLY A 73 4.51 -7.61 -16.58
C GLY A 73 5.59 -6.56 -16.34
N ARG A 74 5.37 -5.56 -15.48
CA ARG A 74 6.33 -4.48 -15.21
C ARG A 74 7.04 -4.69 -13.89
N GLY A 75 8.39 -4.66 -13.92
CA GLY A 75 9.22 -4.59 -12.72
C GLY A 75 9.16 -3.21 -12.07
N ILE A 76 9.59 -3.12 -10.80
CA ILE A 76 9.52 -1.90 -9.99
C ILE A 76 10.21 -0.69 -10.63
N ARG A 77 11.22 -0.92 -11.49
CA ARG A 77 11.94 0.14 -12.21
C ARG A 77 11.03 1.08 -13.01
N PHE A 78 9.89 0.60 -13.50
CA PHE A 78 8.94 1.43 -14.23
C PHE A 78 8.25 2.48 -13.33
N TRP A 79 8.36 2.32 -12.01
CA TRP A 79 7.89 3.30 -11.03
C TRP A 79 9.02 4.10 -10.38
N VAL A 80 10.30 3.85 -10.74
CA VAL A 80 11.46 4.51 -10.11
C VAL A 80 12.30 5.19 -11.19
N ALA A 81 12.32 6.50 -11.19
CA ALA A 81 13.01 7.29 -12.23
C ALA A 81 14.54 7.07 -12.21
N ASP A 82 15.12 7.02 -11.01
CA ASP A 82 16.56 6.81 -10.78
C ASP A 82 16.90 5.36 -10.42
N TYR A 83 16.16 4.40 -11.00
CA TYR A 83 16.39 2.98 -10.78
C TYR A 83 17.81 2.58 -11.21
N ARG A 84 18.44 1.76 -10.37
CA ARG A 84 19.72 1.10 -10.67
C ARG A 84 19.53 -0.41 -10.62
N GLN A 85 19.96 -1.09 -11.67
CA GLN A 85 19.92 -2.56 -11.69
C GLN A 85 21.10 -3.16 -10.92
N PRO A 86 20.97 -4.41 -10.44
CA PRO A 86 22.11 -5.14 -9.88
C PRO A 86 23.23 -5.28 -10.91
N PRO A 87 24.50 -5.32 -10.48
CA PRO A 87 25.63 -5.56 -11.36
C PRO A 87 25.46 -6.86 -12.17
N GLY A 88 25.89 -6.85 -13.42
CA GLY A 88 25.84 -8.04 -14.29
C GLY A 88 24.45 -8.41 -14.82
N ARG A 89 23.41 -7.59 -14.60
CA ARG A 89 22.06 -7.82 -15.14
C ARG A 89 21.87 -7.10 -16.48
N GLY A 90 21.19 -7.79 -17.38
CA GLY A 90 21.25 -7.58 -18.83
C GLY A 90 20.43 -6.44 -19.44
N LEU A 91 20.02 -5.40 -18.69
CA LEU A 91 19.38 -4.25 -19.31
C LEU A 91 20.43 -3.21 -19.72
N SER A 92 20.46 -2.84 -21.01
CA SER A 92 21.29 -1.72 -21.47
C SER A 92 20.84 -0.40 -20.84
N GLU A 93 21.77 0.52 -20.64
CA GLU A 93 21.47 1.86 -20.11
C GLU A 93 20.41 2.59 -20.95
N LYS A 94 20.45 2.48 -22.28
CA LYS A 94 19.44 3.03 -23.18
C LYS A 94 18.04 2.48 -22.87
N LYS A 95 17.92 1.17 -22.62
CA LYS A 95 16.64 0.52 -22.29
C LYS A 95 16.13 0.97 -20.95
N MET A 96 17.00 1.11 -19.94
CA MET A 96 16.64 1.64 -18.63
C MET A 96 16.18 3.10 -18.73
N LYS A 97 16.98 3.97 -19.37
CA LYS A 97 16.66 5.39 -19.52
C LYS A 97 15.27 5.62 -20.16
N ASN A 98 14.87 4.78 -21.10
CA ASN A 98 13.60 4.91 -21.80
C ASN A 98 12.40 4.29 -21.06
N SER A 99 12.63 3.58 -19.97
CA SER A 99 11.56 2.84 -19.28
C SER A 99 11.43 3.16 -17.79
N ASN A 100 12.50 3.61 -17.14
CA ASN A 100 12.48 3.93 -15.73
C ASN A 100 11.51 5.07 -15.42
N GLY A 101 10.68 4.89 -14.39
CA GLY A 101 9.72 5.90 -13.96
C GLY A 101 8.51 6.13 -14.88
N THR A 102 8.38 5.43 -16.00
CA THR A 102 7.32 5.71 -16.98
C THR A 102 5.92 5.43 -16.44
N GLU A 103 5.74 4.39 -15.63
CA GLU A 103 4.45 4.11 -14.99
C GLU A 103 4.22 5.01 -13.78
N TYR A 104 5.29 5.43 -13.08
CA TYR A 104 5.18 6.43 -12.03
C TYR A 104 4.62 7.76 -12.56
N LYS A 105 5.15 8.24 -13.68
CA LYS A 105 4.65 9.48 -14.31
C LYS A 105 3.14 9.42 -14.56
N ARG A 106 2.66 8.31 -15.13
CA ARG A 106 1.23 8.11 -15.38
C ARG A 106 0.41 8.01 -14.09
N LEU A 107 0.98 7.39 -13.05
CA LEU A 107 0.35 7.26 -11.75
C LEU A 107 0.17 8.62 -11.08
N ILE A 108 1.23 9.42 -11.02
CA ILE A 108 1.19 10.72 -10.34
C ILE A 108 0.31 11.72 -11.10
N GLU A 109 0.37 11.75 -12.44
CA GLU A 109 -0.51 12.58 -13.27
C GLU A 109 -1.99 12.26 -13.01
N ALA A 110 -2.36 10.97 -13.00
CA ALA A 110 -3.73 10.55 -12.73
C ALA A 110 -4.15 10.86 -11.29
N THR A 111 -3.24 10.73 -10.33
CA THR A 111 -3.51 11.03 -8.93
C THR A 111 -3.75 12.52 -8.75
N LEU A 112 -2.85 13.38 -9.25
CA LEU A 112 -2.99 14.84 -9.15
C LEU A 112 -4.25 15.36 -9.85
N ALA A 113 -4.60 14.79 -11.00
CA ALA A 113 -5.84 15.13 -11.68
C ALA A 113 -7.10 14.78 -10.88
N ALA A 114 -7.11 13.60 -10.25
CA ALA A 114 -8.23 13.12 -9.44
C ALA A 114 -8.37 13.84 -8.09
N THR A 115 -7.28 14.47 -7.61
CA THR A 115 -7.21 15.09 -6.28
C THR A 115 -7.17 16.62 -6.33
N LYS A 116 -7.30 17.19 -7.53
CA LYS A 116 -7.29 18.65 -7.71
C LYS A 116 -8.29 19.33 -6.78
N ASP A 117 -7.83 20.38 -6.11
CA ASP A 117 -8.62 21.21 -5.20
C ASP A 117 -9.26 20.43 -4.02
N GLN A 118 -8.69 19.29 -3.63
CA GLN A 118 -9.14 18.49 -2.51
C GLN A 118 -8.06 18.36 -1.44
N SER A 119 -8.49 18.35 -0.18
CA SER A 119 -7.66 17.99 0.97
C SER A 119 -8.01 16.60 1.49
N PHE A 120 -7.03 15.91 2.08
CA PHE A 120 -7.19 14.55 2.55
C PHE A 120 -6.68 14.39 3.98
N ALA A 121 -7.50 13.76 4.82
CA ALA A 121 -7.12 13.37 6.18
C ALA A 121 -6.02 12.32 6.19
N SER A 122 -6.00 11.42 5.20
CA SER A 122 -4.92 10.45 5.03
C SER A 122 -4.64 10.13 3.57
N VAL A 123 -3.42 9.66 3.28
CA VAL A 123 -3.00 9.17 1.96
C VAL A 123 -2.38 7.79 2.10
N GLY A 124 -3.03 6.79 1.51
CA GLY A 124 -2.57 5.40 1.49
C GLY A 124 -2.09 4.97 0.10
N PHE A 125 -0.94 4.31 0.05
CA PHE A 125 -0.42 3.67 -1.16
C PHE A 125 -0.57 2.16 -1.07
N ILE A 126 -1.34 1.57 -1.98
CA ILE A 126 -1.64 0.15 -2.02
C ILE A 126 -0.85 -0.49 -3.17
N TRP A 127 0.01 -1.44 -2.83
CA TRP A 127 0.99 -1.97 -3.76
C TRP A 127 0.88 -3.48 -3.95
N MET A 128 0.72 -3.91 -5.21
CA MET A 128 0.74 -5.32 -5.59
C MET A 128 1.63 -5.53 -6.81
N GLN A 129 2.91 -5.85 -6.58
CA GLN A 129 3.92 -6.04 -7.61
C GLN A 129 5.14 -6.74 -6.98
N GLY A 130 5.94 -7.44 -7.76
CA GLY A 130 7.18 -8.08 -7.32
C GLY A 130 7.53 -9.27 -8.19
N GLU A 131 6.56 -9.91 -8.80
CA GLU A 131 6.70 -11.12 -9.60
C GLU A 131 7.65 -10.90 -10.80
N SER A 132 7.57 -9.73 -11.44
CA SER A 132 8.46 -9.40 -12.55
C SER A 132 9.91 -9.23 -12.10
N ASP A 133 10.14 -8.63 -10.94
CA ASP A 133 11.50 -8.47 -10.39
C ASP A 133 12.07 -9.80 -9.93
N ALA A 134 11.27 -10.63 -9.27
CA ALA A 134 11.64 -11.98 -8.86
C ALA A 134 12.03 -12.85 -10.08
N ASN A 135 11.16 -12.89 -11.10
CA ASN A 135 11.41 -13.69 -12.32
C ASN A 135 12.62 -13.20 -13.13
N ASN A 136 12.93 -11.92 -13.11
CA ASN A 136 14.08 -11.34 -13.77
C ASN A 136 15.34 -11.26 -12.88
N ARG A 137 15.32 -11.89 -11.71
CA ARG A 137 16.44 -11.94 -10.75
C ARG A 137 16.94 -10.55 -10.33
N LEU A 138 16.00 -9.65 -9.99
CA LEU A 138 16.26 -8.26 -9.62
C LEU A 138 15.91 -7.96 -8.15
N SER A 139 15.77 -8.98 -7.31
CA SER A 139 15.38 -8.84 -5.90
C SER A 139 16.34 -7.99 -5.07
N GLU A 140 17.64 -8.01 -5.42
CA GLU A 140 18.70 -7.30 -4.69
C GLU A 140 18.46 -5.78 -4.60
N THR A 141 17.80 -5.20 -5.61
CA THR A 141 17.50 -3.75 -5.66
C THR A 141 16.04 -3.41 -5.36
N TYR A 142 15.23 -4.42 -5.01
CA TYR A 142 13.79 -4.23 -4.83
C TYR A 142 13.47 -3.32 -3.62
N GLU A 143 14.12 -3.55 -2.48
CA GLU A 143 13.92 -2.75 -1.27
C GLU A 143 14.28 -1.27 -1.48
N GLU A 144 15.48 -1.01 -2.00
CA GLU A 144 15.93 0.36 -2.32
C GLU A 144 14.97 1.04 -3.30
N SER A 145 14.55 0.32 -4.32
CA SER A 145 13.61 0.82 -5.33
C SER A 145 12.26 1.17 -4.74
N PHE A 146 11.75 0.36 -3.82
CA PHE A 146 10.50 0.66 -3.14
C PHE A 146 10.62 1.91 -2.24
N HIS A 147 11.70 2.06 -1.51
CA HIS A 147 11.95 3.28 -0.73
C HIS A 147 12.04 4.53 -1.61
N LYS A 148 12.68 4.44 -2.79
CA LYS A 148 12.72 5.53 -3.77
C LYS A 148 11.30 5.87 -4.28
N LEU A 149 10.49 4.87 -4.58
CA LEU A 149 9.10 5.06 -5.00
C LEU A 149 8.28 5.81 -3.93
N ILE A 150 8.37 5.39 -2.67
CA ILE A 150 7.68 6.06 -1.57
C ILE A 150 8.17 7.50 -1.39
N LYS A 151 9.50 7.72 -1.49
CA LYS A 151 10.09 9.07 -1.43
C LYS A 151 9.57 9.97 -2.56
N GLN A 152 9.46 9.47 -3.79
CA GLN A 152 8.89 10.20 -4.92
C GLN A 152 7.43 10.58 -4.63
N LEU A 153 6.60 9.63 -4.19
CA LEU A 153 5.20 9.87 -3.86
C LEU A 153 5.04 10.94 -2.77
N LYS A 154 5.80 10.84 -1.68
CA LYS A 154 5.78 11.83 -0.60
C LYS A 154 6.12 13.23 -1.10
N LYS A 155 7.16 13.33 -1.94
CA LYS A 155 7.60 14.60 -2.53
C LYS A 155 6.52 15.21 -3.43
N ASP A 156 6.01 14.43 -4.38
CA ASP A 156 5.14 14.96 -5.43
C ASP A 156 3.71 15.24 -4.92
N LEU A 157 3.26 14.48 -3.91
CA LEU A 157 2.01 14.73 -3.20
C LEU A 157 2.15 15.76 -2.06
N LYS A 158 3.38 16.19 -1.74
CA LYS A 158 3.70 17.10 -0.63
C LYS A 158 3.19 16.58 0.72
N ARG A 159 3.30 15.24 0.96
CA ARG A 159 2.82 14.54 2.15
C ARG A 159 3.93 13.68 2.76
N ASN A 160 4.21 13.89 4.05
CA ASN A 160 5.19 13.08 4.80
C ASN A 160 4.54 11.89 5.53
N ASP A 161 3.23 11.96 5.74
CA ASP A 161 2.40 11.01 6.48
C ASP A 161 1.79 9.90 5.60
N LEU A 162 2.25 9.76 4.36
CA LEU A 162 1.81 8.69 3.47
C LEU A 162 2.18 7.32 4.08
N TYR A 163 1.17 6.47 4.27
CA TYR A 163 1.33 5.07 4.63
C TYR A 163 1.20 4.14 3.42
N PHE A 164 1.64 2.89 3.55
CA PHE A 164 1.44 1.91 2.50
C PHE A 164 1.00 0.54 3.02
N VAL A 165 0.30 -0.19 2.15
CA VAL A 165 -0.02 -1.60 2.35
C VAL A 165 0.51 -2.39 1.16
N ILE A 166 1.39 -3.34 1.42
CA ILE A 166 2.00 -4.21 0.40
C ILE A 166 1.31 -5.57 0.38
N GLY A 167 0.85 -6.02 -0.78
CA GLY A 167 0.54 -7.42 -1.02
C GLY A 167 1.83 -8.20 -1.22
N ARG A 168 2.11 -9.18 -0.35
CA ARG A 168 3.21 -10.11 -0.58
C ARG A 168 2.88 -10.93 -1.83
N ILE A 169 3.76 -10.99 -2.84
CA ILE A 169 3.54 -11.87 -3.99
C ILE A 169 3.29 -13.29 -3.49
N ASN A 170 2.39 -14.02 -4.16
CA ASN A 170 1.95 -15.35 -3.72
C ASN A 170 3.09 -16.39 -3.78
N ASP A 171 2.81 -17.60 -3.35
CA ASP A 171 3.80 -18.68 -3.24
C ASP A 171 3.97 -19.52 -4.52
N TYR A 172 3.39 -19.10 -5.63
CA TYR A 172 3.40 -19.78 -6.93
C TYR A 172 4.73 -20.43 -7.33
N ALA A 173 5.85 -19.81 -7.02
CA ALA A 173 7.18 -20.31 -7.41
C ALA A 173 7.87 -21.18 -6.33
N ARG A 174 7.22 -21.44 -5.18
CA ARG A 174 7.87 -22.17 -4.07
C ARG A 174 8.22 -23.60 -4.41
N SER A 175 7.34 -24.32 -5.11
CA SER A 175 7.56 -25.73 -5.45
C SER A 175 8.20 -25.94 -6.82
N ARG A 176 8.13 -24.95 -7.71
CA ARG A 176 8.47 -25.14 -9.14
C ARG A 176 9.94 -25.04 -9.47
N GLN A 177 10.70 -24.28 -8.72
CA GLN A 177 12.18 -24.23 -8.70
C GLN A 177 12.60 -23.38 -7.50
N PRO A 178 13.75 -23.65 -6.82
CA PRO A 178 14.27 -22.72 -5.83
C PRO A 178 14.55 -21.39 -6.52
N ASN A 179 13.58 -20.50 -6.51
CA ASN A 179 13.75 -19.15 -7.01
C ASN A 179 14.05 -18.24 -5.80
N ASP A 180 15.34 -18.20 -5.44
CA ASP A 180 15.81 -17.40 -4.31
C ASP A 180 15.36 -15.94 -4.43
N HIS A 181 15.28 -15.41 -5.65
CA HIS A 181 14.79 -14.05 -5.89
C HIS A 181 13.29 -13.89 -5.57
N TRP A 182 12.48 -14.94 -5.78
CA TRP A 182 11.08 -14.93 -5.39
C TRP A 182 10.92 -14.87 -3.87
N ILE A 183 11.68 -15.69 -3.16
CA ILE A 183 11.73 -15.72 -1.70
C ILE A 183 12.20 -14.36 -1.17
N GLN A 184 13.30 -13.82 -1.70
CA GLN A 184 13.85 -12.53 -1.29
C GLN A 184 12.87 -11.37 -1.49
N VAL A 185 12.13 -11.33 -2.61
CA VAL A 185 11.09 -10.30 -2.82
C VAL A 185 9.98 -10.44 -1.77
N ARG A 186 9.50 -11.66 -1.51
CA ARG A 186 8.47 -11.92 -0.48
C ARG A 186 8.91 -11.47 0.92
N GLU A 187 10.12 -11.82 1.31
CA GLU A 187 10.69 -11.44 2.61
C GLU A 187 10.86 -9.93 2.72
N THR A 188 11.34 -9.28 1.66
CA THR A 188 11.45 -7.82 1.58
C THR A 188 10.10 -7.15 1.73
N GLN A 189 9.05 -7.66 1.08
CA GLN A 189 7.69 -7.11 1.20
C GLN A 189 7.16 -7.20 2.63
N VAL A 190 7.39 -8.32 3.30
CA VAL A 190 7.04 -8.50 4.72
C VAL A 190 7.84 -7.54 5.61
N LYS A 191 9.15 -7.43 5.39
CA LYS A 191 10.03 -6.50 6.12
C LYS A 191 9.54 -5.06 5.99
N LEU A 192 9.28 -4.60 4.77
CA LEU A 192 8.77 -3.26 4.49
C LEU A 192 7.43 -3.00 5.19
N GLY A 193 6.48 -3.93 5.06
CA GLY A 193 5.17 -3.79 5.67
C GLY A 193 5.14 -3.90 7.20
N LYS A 194 6.22 -4.36 7.83
CA LYS A 194 6.39 -4.35 9.30
C LYS A 194 6.94 -3.02 9.84
N THR A 195 7.30 -2.08 8.97
CA THR A 195 7.75 -0.76 9.43
C THR A 195 6.57 0.01 10.07
N PRO A 196 6.82 0.82 11.12
CA PRO A 196 5.76 1.54 11.82
C PRO A 196 4.86 2.36 10.88
N GLY A 197 3.55 2.30 11.11
CA GLY A 197 2.55 3.00 10.30
C GLY A 197 2.26 2.37 8.93
N ASN A 198 2.84 1.20 8.62
CA ASN A 198 2.64 0.50 7.37
C ASN A 198 2.14 -0.94 7.60
N ALA A 199 1.77 -1.64 6.53
CA ALA A 199 1.32 -3.02 6.65
C ALA A 199 1.65 -3.84 5.40
N TRP A 200 1.56 -5.17 5.56
CA TRP A 200 1.54 -6.13 4.47
C TRP A 200 0.36 -7.09 4.64
N ILE A 201 -0.02 -7.73 3.56
CA ILE A 201 -1.05 -8.78 3.58
C ILE A 201 -0.52 -10.07 2.95
N ASN A 202 -0.97 -11.20 3.49
CA ASN A 202 -0.74 -12.52 2.90
C ASN A 202 -1.68 -12.73 1.71
N THR A 203 -1.20 -13.43 0.67
CA THR A 203 -1.97 -13.69 -0.55
C THR A 203 -1.87 -15.15 -1.01
N ASP A 204 -1.21 -16.02 -0.25
CA ASP A 204 -0.93 -17.41 -0.64
C ASP A 204 -2.19 -18.25 -0.84
N ASP A 205 -3.23 -17.98 -0.07
CA ASP A 205 -4.53 -18.66 -0.13
C ASP A 205 -5.48 -18.09 -1.19
N LEU A 206 -5.03 -17.13 -1.99
CA LEU A 206 -5.88 -16.45 -2.98
C LEU A 206 -5.61 -16.87 -4.42
N ASN A 207 -4.57 -17.64 -4.67
CA ASN A 207 -4.09 -17.96 -6.01
C ASN A 207 -4.67 -19.26 -6.62
N GLY A 208 -5.69 -19.84 -5.99
CA GLY A 208 -6.44 -20.96 -6.52
C GLY A 208 -5.69 -22.30 -6.50
N GLY A 209 -4.78 -22.50 -5.53
CA GLY A 209 -4.09 -23.78 -5.35
C GLY A 209 -5.06 -24.94 -5.11
N ASP A 210 -4.77 -26.10 -5.69
CA ASP A 210 -5.51 -27.34 -5.50
C ASP A 210 -4.55 -28.56 -5.36
N ALA A 211 -5.10 -29.76 -5.29
CA ALA A 211 -4.30 -30.99 -5.17
C ALA A 211 -3.37 -31.25 -6.35
N LYS A 212 -3.66 -30.73 -7.55
CA LYS A 212 -2.84 -30.87 -8.77
C LYS A 212 -1.81 -29.75 -8.90
N GLN A 213 -2.14 -28.57 -8.38
CA GLN A 213 -1.32 -27.38 -8.41
C GLN A 213 -1.33 -26.70 -7.02
N PRO A 214 -0.64 -27.28 -6.03
CA PRO A 214 -0.71 -26.81 -4.64
C PRO A 214 -0.36 -25.33 -4.46
N ASP A 215 0.57 -24.82 -5.27
CA ASP A 215 1.00 -23.42 -5.23
C ASP A 215 0.12 -22.48 -6.08
N GLY A 216 -1.00 -22.98 -6.63
CA GLY A 216 -1.91 -22.20 -7.45
C GLY A 216 -1.30 -21.62 -8.72
N ASP A 217 -1.77 -20.45 -9.15
CA ASP A 217 -1.26 -19.71 -10.30
C ASP A 217 -0.54 -18.43 -9.85
N ILE A 218 0.28 -17.86 -10.74
CA ILE A 218 0.87 -16.53 -10.55
C ILE A 218 -0.19 -15.43 -10.49
N HIS A 219 -1.30 -15.63 -11.20
CA HIS A 219 -2.44 -14.72 -11.23
C HIS A 219 -3.57 -15.23 -10.34
N PHE A 220 -4.21 -14.30 -9.65
CA PHE A 220 -5.38 -14.63 -8.84
C PHE A 220 -6.60 -14.87 -9.72
N PRO A 221 -7.39 -15.92 -9.45
CA PRO A 221 -8.72 -16.07 -10.05
C PRO A 221 -9.63 -14.90 -9.61
N LYS A 222 -10.78 -14.76 -10.24
CA LYS A 222 -11.69 -13.64 -10.00
C LYS A 222 -12.03 -13.48 -8.50
N GLU A 223 -12.33 -14.59 -7.84
CA GLU A 223 -12.67 -14.62 -6.40
C GLU A 223 -11.47 -14.22 -5.54
N GLY A 224 -10.28 -14.71 -5.89
CA GLY A 224 -9.03 -14.34 -5.23
C GLY A 224 -8.71 -12.86 -5.39
N ALA A 225 -8.93 -12.29 -6.59
CA ALA A 225 -8.74 -10.86 -6.84
C ALA A 225 -9.73 -9.99 -6.03
N VAL A 226 -10.97 -10.42 -5.88
CA VAL A 226 -11.97 -9.74 -5.04
C VAL A 226 -11.57 -9.80 -3.57
N ALA A 227 -11.20 -10.98 -3.07
CA ALA A 227 -10.75 -11.16 -1.68
C ALA A 227 -9.48 -10.34 -1.38
N LEU A 228 -8.55 -10.26 -2.34
CA LEU A 228 -7.35 -9.42 -2.25
C LEU A 228 -7.71 -7.94 -2.09
N GLY A 229 -8.67 -7.45 -2.88
CA GLY A 229 -9.18 -6.07 -2.77
C GLY A 229 -9.78 -5.78 -1.40
N GLN A 230 -10.56 -6.70 -0.86
CA GLN A 230 -11.15 -6.59 0.48
C GLN A 230 -10.08 -6.59 1.57
N ARG A 231 -9.07 -7.48 1.52
CA ARG A 231 -7.95 -7.51 2.47
C ARG A 231 -7.15 -6.22 2.48
N PHE A 232 -6.86 -5.68 1.31
CA PHE A 232 -6.18 -4.39 1.20
C PHE A 232 -7.01 -3.28 1.84
N ALA A 233 -8.30 -3.24 1.59
CA ALA A 233 -9.20 -2.24 2.16
C ALA A 233 -9.28 -2.36 3.68
N ASP A 234 -9.49 -3.57 4.21
CA ASP A 234 -9.56 -3.82 5.66
C ASP A 234 -8.26 -3.38 6.35
N LYS A 235 -7.11 -3.67 5.75
CA LYS A 235 -5.82 -3.26 6.31
C LYS A 235 -5.60 -1.74 6.21
N ALA A 236 -6.02 -1.11 5.14
CA ALA A 236 -5.96 0.35 5.00
C ALA A 236 -6.88 1.06 6.01
N ILE A 237 -8.10 0.56 6.20
CA ILE A 237 -9.03 1.05 7.22
C ILE A 237 -8.42 0.91 8.63
N GLU A 238 -7.85 -0.26 8.95
CA GLU A 238 -7.18 -0.48 10.23
C GLU A 238 -6.09 0.57 10.51
N LEU A 239 -5.27 0.92 9.50
CA LEU A 239 -4.18 1.89 9.66
C LEU A 239 -4.68 3.32 9.90
N ILE A 240 -5.81 3.71 9.34
CA ILE A 240 -6.36 5.06 9.49
C ILE A 240 -7.30 5.20 10.71
N THR A 241 -7.70 4.10 11.32
CA THR A 241 -8.61 4.10 12.48
C THR A 241 -7.91 3.77 13.81
N LYS A 242 -6.65 3.29 13.75
CA LYS A 242 -5.85 3.12 14.96
C LYS A 242 -5.48 4.48 15.54
N PRO A 243 -5.66 4.66 16.86
CA PRO A 243 -5.21 5.86 17.55
C PRO A 243 -3.70 5.99 17.54
#